data_b3548fc22e92f7efc478c19bcbe6f22b
#
_entry.id   b3548fc22e92f7efc478c19bcbe6f22b
#
_cell.length_a   1.000
_cell.length_b   1.000
_cell.length_c   1.000
_cell.angle_alpha   90.00
_cell.angle_beta   90.00
_cell.angle_gamma   90.00
#
_symmetry.space_group_name_H-M   'P 1'
#
loop_
_entity.id
_entity.type
_entity.pdbx_description
1 polymer ?
#
loop_
_entity_poly.entity_id
_entity_poly.type
_entity_poly.pdbx_seq_one_letter_code
_entity_poly.pdbx_strand_id
1 'polypeptide(L)'
;MARKKRKSLIFTIMRMSVIPIAILGVVMTFYSQNSVHEGMVFEIEKSLSGIAHNLISIYNVLDAGDFSQKDDRVYKGETEITSDYRVLDDIKNDTGADVTVFVGDERCLTTLVDKKGNRLVGSHLDKEVASQVIEDGEEYFSQNVDVMGVRYFGYYVPIRNDENEVVGVSFAGESAESVNTSMRFMTQGNVIICLFIIILAGFICNLSAQKMVEAIQAIKRFLGRVSHGEFHHEMPENVLKRGDELACGADSDGLP
;
A
#
# COMPACT_ATOMS: atom_id res chain seq x y z
N MET A 1 11.84 47.50 -19.21
CA MET A 1 12.82 46.61 -18.56
C MET A 1 12.41 46.12 -17.18
N ALA A 2 11.61 46.83 -16.40
CA ALA A 2 11.19 46.43 -15.05
C ALA A 2 10.31 45.15 -14.94
N ARG A 3 9.48 44.88 -15.95
CA ARG A 3 8.53 43.74 -15.95
C ARG A 3 9.22 42.35 -16.00
N LYS A 4 10.40 42.27 -16.67
CA LYS A 4 11.18 41.03 -16.80
C LYS A 4 11.90 40.66 -15.49
N LYS A 5 12.37 41.66 -14.72
CA LYS A 5 12.99 41.44 -13.40
C LYS A 5 11.98 40.99 -12.33
N ARG A 6 10.74 41.49 -12.38
CA ARG A 6 9.68 41.09 -11.43
C ARG A 6 9.32 39.60 -11.55
N LYS A 7 9.21 39.11 -12.82
CA LYS A 7 8.96 37.68 -13.06
C LYS A 7 10.13 36.78 -12.57
N SER A 8 11.36 37.27 -12.70
CA SER A 8 12.55 36.52 -12.23
C SER A 8 12.58 36.33 -10.71
N LEU A 9 12.24 37.36 -9.92
CA LEU A 9 12.27 37.28 -8.47
C LEU A 9 11.16 36.38 -7.92
N ILE A 10 9.94 36.53 -8.40
CA ILE A 10 8.81 35.64 -8.05
C ILE A 10 9.16 34.18 -8.39
N PHE A 11 9.71 33.94 -9.57
CA PHE A 11 10.10 32.62 -10.01
C PHE A 11 11.21 32.01 -9.14
N THR A 12 12.17 32.83 -8.69
CA THR A 12 13.23 32.39 -7.78
C THR A 12 12.66 31.97 -6.42
N ILE A 13 11.79 32.78 -5.83
CA ILE A 13 11.14 32.48 -4.55
C ILE A 13 10.30 31.21 -4.67
N MET A 14 9.49 31.09 -5.72
CA MET A 14 8.68 29.87 -5.98
C MET A 14 9.54 28.62 -6.08
N ARG A 15 10.67 28.69 -6.82
CA ARG A 15 11.57 27.53 -6.95
C ARG A 15 12.18 27.13 -5.60
N MET A 16 12.62 28.08 -4.81
CA MET A 16 13.20 27.81 -3.49
C MET A 16 12.22 27.16 -2.51
N SER A 17 10.92 27.46 -2.63
CA SER A 17 9.89 26.92 -1.75
C SER A 17 9.27 25.62 -2.27
N VAL A 18 8.98 25.53 -3.58
CA VAL A 18 8.26 24.39 -4.16
C VAL A 18 9.17 23.18 -4.38
N ILE A 19 10.44 23.38 -4.74
CA ILE A 19 11.37 22.28 -5.00
C ILE A 19 11.58 21.38 -3.76
N PRO A 20 11.87 21.90 -2.55
CA PRO A 20 12.00 21.06 -1.37
C PRO A 20 10.73 20.29 -1.02
N ILE A 21 9.56 20.91 -1.19
CA ILE A 21 8.27 20.26 -0.95
C ILE A 21 8.04 19.12 -1.96
N ALA A 22 8.37 19.36 -3.24
CA ALA A 22 8.25 18.34 -4.27
C ALA A 22 9.20 17.15 -4.02
N ILE A 23 10.44 17.43 -3.64
CA ILE A 23 11.42 16.38 -3.29
C ILE A 23 10.91 15.58 -2.09
N LEU A 24 10.46 16.24 -1.02
CA LEU A 24 9.91 15.58 0.15
C LEU A 24 8.70 14.72 -0.22
N GLY A 25 7.78 15.22 -1.06
CA GLY A 25 6.63 14.48 -1.55
C GLY A 25 7.02 13.20 -2.31
N VAL A 26 8.04 13.27 -3.19
CA VAL A 26 8.55 12.10 -3.91
C VAL A 26 9.16 11.08 -2.96
N VAL A 27 10.00 11.51 -2.02
CA VAL A 27 10.63 10.64 -1.02
C VAL A 27 9.58 9.97 -0.14
N MET A 28 8.60 10.73 0.34
CA MET A 28 7.52 10.20 1.17
C MET A 28 6.62 9.22 0.40
N THR A 29 6.33 9.49 -0.87
CA THR A 29 5.57 8.56 -1.72
C THR A 29 6.33 7.25 -1.90
N PHE A 30 7.62 7.30 -2.19
CA PHE A 30 8.44 6.11 -2.34
C PHE A 30 8.54 5.30 -1.04
N TYR A 31 8.76 5.96 0.09
CA TYR A 31 8.78 5.32 1.41
C TYR A 31 7.44 4.68 1.75
N SER A 32 6.33 5.38 1.51
CA SER A 32 4.97 4.88 1.73
C SER A 32 4.67 3.63 0.90
N GLN A 33 5.11 3.57 -0.37
CA GLN A 33 4.91 2.39 -1.22
C GLN A 33 5.60 1.15 -0.66
N ASN A 34 6.87 1.26 -0.25
CA ASN A 34 7.60 0.14 0.35
C ASN A 34 6.97 -0.33 1.65
N SER A 35 6.60 0.60 2.52
CA SER A 35 5.97 0.28 3.81
C SER A 35 4.60 -0.39 3.65
N VAL A 36 3.79 0.07 2.68
CA VAL A 36 2.48 -0.55 2.35
C VAL A 36 2.68 -1.95 1.80
N HIS A 37 3.67 -2.16 0.94
CA HIS A 37 3.94 -3.49 0.38
C HIS A 37 4.32 -4.51 1.46
N GLU A 38 5.30 -4.19 2.31
CA GLU A 38 5.74 -5.07 3.40
C GLU A 38 4.62 -5.34 4.41
N GLY A 39 3.88 -4.29 4.81
CA GLY A 39 2.76 -4.43 5.73
C GLY A 39 1.64 -5.29 5.16
N MET A 40 1.34 -5.17 3.86
CA MET A 40 0.29 -5.94 3.21
C MET A 40 0.67 -7.41 3.03
N VAL A 41 1.93 -7.70 2.69
CA VAL A 41 2.44 -9.08 2.63
C VAL A 41 2.31 -9.76 4.00
N PHE A 42 2.69 -9.07 5.08
CA PHE A 42 2.56 -9.59 6.44
C PHE A 42 1.09 -9.87 6.83
N GLU A 43 0.17 -8.95 6.50
CA GLU A 43 -1.25 -9.16 6.78
C GLU A 43 -1.85 -10.31 5.95
N ILE A 44 -1.44 -10.47 4.69
CA ILE A 44 -1.86 -11.59 3.85
C ILE A 44 -1.35 -12.90 4.42
N GLU A 45 -0.07 -12.99 4.76
CA GLU A 45 0.52 -14.18 5.38
C GLU A 45 -0.25 -14.59 6.63
N LYS A 46 -0.49 -13.64 7.54
CA LYS A 46 -1.24 -13.87 8.78
C LYS A 46 -2.70 -14.30 8.51
N SER A 47 -3.35 -13.66 7.55
CA SER A 47 -4.72 -14.00 7.17
C SER A 47 -4.81 -15.40 6.59
N LEU A 48 -3.95 -15.75 5.63
CA LEU A 48 -3.92 -17.06 5.00
C LEU A 48 -3.53 -18.16 5.98
N SER A 49 -2.59 -17.89 6.90
CA SER A 49 -2.27 -18.80 8.01
C SER A 49 -3.52 -19.10 8.84
N GLY A 50 -4.24 -18.05 9.25
CA GLY A 50 -5.47 -18.21 10.02
C GLY A 50 -6.54 -19.02 9.28
N ILE A 51 -6.71 -18.79 7.98
CA ILE A 51 -7.69 -19.53 7.15
C ILE A 51 -7.28 -21.00 7.02
N ALA A 52 -6.00 -21.30 6.76
CA ALA A 52 -5.52 -22.66 6.61
C ALA A 52 -5.67 -23.47 7.91
N HIS A 53 -5.38 -22.87 9.07
CA HIS A 53 -5.60 -23.49 10.38
C HIS A 53 -7.09 -23.69 10.70
N ASN A 54 -7.92 -22.68 10.35
CA ASN A 54 -9.36 -22.78 10.57
C ASN A 54 -9.98 -23.91 9.74
N LEU A 55 -9.53 -24.11 8.51
CA LEU A 55 -9.97 -25.23 7.66
C LEU A 55 -9.73 -26.58 8.36
N ILE A 56 -8.54 -26.81 8.92
CA ILE A 56 -8.24 -28.02 9.70
C ILE A 56 -9.16 -28.12 10.91
N SER A 57 -9.35 -27.02 11.64
CA SER A 57 -10.19 -26.99 12.84
C SER A 57 -11.66 -27.34 12.54
N ILE A 58 -12.22 -26.85 11.43
CA ILE A 58 -13.58 -27.17 11.01
C ILE A 58 -13.72 -28.68 10.73
N TYR A 59 -12.77 -29.26 10.00
CA TYR A 59 -12.80 -30.69 9.73
C TYR A 59 -12.61 -31.54 10.99
N ASN A 60 -11.81 -31.10 11.95
CA ASN A 60 -11.64 -31.77 13.24
C ASN A 60 -12.92 -31.72 14.10
N VAL A 61 -13.75 -30.69 13.94
CA VAL A 61 -15.07 -30.64 14.60
C VAL A 61 -16.06 -31.56 13.90
N LEU A 62 -15.95 -31.73 12.56
CA LEU A 62 -16.80 -32.62 11.78
C LEU A 62 -16.56 -34.09 12.16
N ASP A 63 -15.31 -34.49 12.20
CA ASP A 63 -14.87 -35.83 12.62
C ASP A 63 -13.44 -35.74 13.19
N ALA A 64 -13.21 -36.29 14.38
CA ALA A 64 -11.92 -36.24 15.06
C ALA A 64 -10.84 -37.17 14.44
N GLY A 65 -11.25 -38.16 13.62
CA GLY A 65 -10.31 -39.10 12.99
C GLY A 65 -9.48 -38.43 11.88
N ASP A 66 -8.47 -39.14 11.40
CA ASP A 66 -7.50 -38.62 10.44
C ASP A 66 -8.03 -38.45 9.02
N PHE A 67 -7.39 -37.59 8.25
CA PHE A 67 -7.61 -37.57 6.81
C PHE A 67 -7.00 -38.82 6.16
N SER A 68 -7.74 -39.45 5.28
CA SER A 68 -7.29 -40.61 4.51
C SER A 68 -7.91 -40.66 3.14
N GLN A 69 -7.24 -41.33 2.21
CA GLN A 69 -7.72 -41.59 0.87
C GLN A 69 -7.73 -43.10 0.63
N LYS A 70 -8.86 -43.63 0.18
CA LYS A 70 -9.06 -45.03 -0.15
C LYS A 70 -9.89 -45.15 -1.41
N ASP A 71 -9.41 -45.85 -2.42
CA ASP A 71 -10.13 -46.10 -3.69
C ASP A 71 -10.69 -44.79 -4.32
N ASP A 72 -9.85 -43.75 -4.46
CA ASP A 72 -10.21 -42.41 -4.96
C ASP A 72 -11.24 -41.64 -4.10
N ARG A 73 -11.53 -42.12 -2.90
CA ARG A 73 -12.41 -41.45 -1.94
C ARG A 73 -11.65 -40.86 -0.79
N VAL A 74 -12.05 -39.67 -0.38
CA VAL A 74 -11.45 -38.91 0.72
C VAL A 74 -12.32 -39.02 1.94
N TYR A 75 -11.71 -39.35 3.06
CA TYR A 75 -12.36 -39.51 4.35
C TYR A 75 -11.74 -38.59 5.40
N LYS A 76 -12.56 -38.14 6.32
CA LYS A 76 -12.15 -37.57 7.60
C LYS A 76 -12.67 -38.51 8.68
N GLY A 77 -11.77 -39.27 9.29
CA GLY A 77 -12.16 -40.38 10.15
C GLY A 77 -13.01 -41.43 9.43
N GLU A 78 -14.27 -41.62 9.86
CA GLU A 78 -15.25 -42.49 9.23
C GLU A 78 -16.16 -41.74 8.23
N THR A 79 -16.10 -40.42 8.20
CA THR A 79 -16.96 -39.58 7.37
C THR A 79 -16.39 -39.43 5.96
N GLU A 80 -17.10 -39.88 4.94
CA GLU A 80 -16.74 -39.65 3.54
C GLU A 80 -16.99 -38.18 3.19
N ILE A 81 -15.94 -37.49 2.72
CA ILE A 81 -15.97 -36.08 2.33
C ILE A 81 -15.62 -35.88 0.85
N THR A 82 -15.57 -36.95 0.08
CA THR A 82 -15.31 -36.92 -1.37
C THR A 82 -16.33 -36.00 -2.05
N SER A 83 -15.84 -35.02 -2.80
CA SER A 83 -16.67 -34.02 -3.48
C SER A 83 -17.63 -33.19 -2.59
N ASP A 84 -17.44 -33.22 -1.28
CA ASP A 84 -18.13 -32.30 -0.38
C ASP A 84 -17.34 -31.00 -0.22
N TYR A 85 -17.66 -30.04 -1.08
CA TYR A 85 -16.97 -28.76 -1.14
C TYR A 85 -17.62 -27.65 -0.30
N ARG A 86 -18.70 -27.95 0.44
CA ARG A 86 -19.49 -26.92 1.16
C ARG A 86 -18.63 -26.09 2.11
N VAL A 87 -17.81 -26.76 2.92
CA VAL A 87 -16.92 -26.08 3.88
C VAL A 87 -15.92 -25.16 3.16
N LEU A 88 -15.33 -25.67 2.07
CA LEU A 88 -14.37 -24.89 1.30
C LEU A 88 -15.02 -23.70 0.60
N ASP A 89 -16.20 -23.92 0.02
CA ASP A 89 -16.94 -22.87 -0.70
C ASP A 89 -17.43 -21.78 0.27
N ASP A 90 -17.87 -22.15 1.47
CA ASP A 90 -18.27 -21.20 2.50
C ASP A 90 -17.06 -20.34 2.92
N ILE A 91 -15.90 -20.96 3.19
CA ILE A 91 -14.67 -20.22 3.51
C ILE A 91 -14.31 -19.26 2.37
N LYS A 92 -14.36 -19.72 1.12
CA LYS A 92 -14.05 -18.85 -0.04
C LYS A 92 -15.04 -17.70 -0.16
N ASN A 93 -16.33 -17.94 0.04
CA ASN A 93 -17.35 -16.90 -0.03
C ASN A 93 -17.18 -15.85 1.07
N ASP A 94 -16.79 -16.27 2.27
CA ASP A 94 -16.64 -15.38 3.42
C ASP A 94 -15.32 -14.59 3.40
N THR A 95 -14.25 -15.21 2.92
CA THR A 95 -12.89 -14.64 3.01
C THR A 95 -12.35 -14.15 1.66
N GLY A 96 -12.85 -14.65 0.54
CA GLY A 96 -12.31 -14.43 -0.80
C GLY A 96 -11.08 -15.29 -1.12
N ALA A 97 -10.51 -16.00 -0.15
CA ALA A 97 -9.35 -16.86 -0.34
C ALA A 97 -9.74 -18.23 -0.91
N ASP A 98 -8.93 -18.73 -1.81
CA ASP A 98 -9.03 -20.11 -2.26
C ASP A 98 -8.43 -21.06 -1.21
N VAL A 99 -9.10 -22.18 -0.96
CA VAL A 99 -8.68 -23.17 0.01
C VAL A 99 -8.59 -24.57 -0.59
N THR A 100 -7.68 -25.36 -0.07
CA THR A 100 -7.43 -26.73 -0.57
C THR A 100 -7.04 -27.65 0.58
N VAL A 101 -7.48 -28.89 0.51
CA VAL A 101 -6.99 -30.00 1.34
C VAL A 101 -6.23 -30.97 0.42
N PHE A 102 -4.99 -31.23 0.76
CA PHE A 102 -4.18 -32.30 0.20
C PHE A 102 -4.18 -33.49 1.17
N VAL A 103 -4.26 -34.69 0.64
CA VAL A 103 -4.01 -35.94 1.37
C VAL A 103 -2.70 -36.51 0.85
N GLY A 104 -1.69 -36.67 1.72
CA GLY A 104 -0.33 -36.74 1.24
C GLY A 104 0.03 -35.47 0.46
N ASP A 105 0.50 -35.63 -0.77
CA ASP A 105 0.83 -34.55 -1.71
C ASP A 105 -0.26 -34.30 -2.80
N GLU A 106 -1.33 -35.12 -2.83
CA GLU A 106 -2.38 -35.03 -3.83
C GLU A 106 -3.50 -34.07 -3.40
N ARG A 107 -3.91 -33.18 -4.29
CA ARG A 107 -5.01 -32.22 -4.10
C ARG A 107 -6.36 -32.93 -4.20
N CYS A 108 -7.01 -33.15 -3.07
CA CYS A 108 -8.26 -33.90 -2.98
C CYS A 108 -9.51 -33.01 -2.96
N LEU A 109 -9.48 -31.94 -2.19
CA LEU A 109 -10.59 -30.98 -2.09
C LEU A 109 -10.04 -29.58 -2.34
N THR A 110 -10.74 -28.80 -3.21
CA THR A 110 -10.25 -27.45 -3.55
C THR A 110 -11.36 -26.55 -4.07
N THR A 111 -11.21 -25.24 -3.81
CA THR A 111 -12.01 -24.20 -4.45
C THR A 111 -11.39 -23.70 -5.75
N LEU A 112 -10.11 -24.03 -6.00
CA LEU A 112 -9.42 -23.64 -7.23
C LEU A 112 -10.06 -24.33 -8.44
N VAL A 113 -10.28 -23.56 -9.51
CA VAL A 113 -10.91 -24.05 -10.74
C VAL A 113 -10.06 -23.73 -11.97
N ASP A 114 -10.16 -24.55 -12.99
CA ASP A 114 -9.59 -24.29 -14.31
C ASP A 114 -10.39 -23.21 -15.08
N LYS A 115 -9.94 -22.86 -16.27
CA LYS A 115 -10.61 -21.89 -17.15
C LYS A 115 -12.00 -22.34 -17.63
N LYS A 116 -12.37 -23.62 -17.44
CA LYS A 116 -13.67 -24.19 -17.78
C LYS A 116 -14.59 -24.31 -16.57
N GLY A 117 -14.10 -23.97 -15.37
CA GLY A 117 -14.84 -24.07 -14.11
C GLY A 117 -14.74 -25.42 -13.42
N ASN A 118 -13.88 -26.35 -13.89
CA ASN A 118 -13.66 -27.62 -13.20
C ASN A 118 -12.67 -27.43 -12.06
N ARG A 119 -12.93 -28.10 -10.93
CA ARG A 119 -12.00 -28.05 -9.78
C ARG A 119 -10.69 -28.78 -10.10
N LEU A 120 -9.58 -28.22 -9.62
CA LEU A 120 -8.23 -28.72 -9.88
C LEU A 120 -7.85 -29.89 -8.96
N VAL A 121 -8.67 -30.93 -8.92
CA VAL A 121 -8.44 -32.16 -8.12
C VAL A 121 -7.41 -33.05 -8.81
N GLY A 122 -6.67 -33.86 -8.05
CA GLY A 122 -5.71 -34.86 -8.55
C GLY A 122 -4.35 -34.26 -8.98
N SER A 123 -4.10 -32.97 -8.75
CA SER A 123 -2.78 -32.38 -8.94
C SER A 123 -1.95 -32.52 -7.66
N HIS A 124 -0.61 -32.50 -7.79
CA HIS A 124 0.30 -32.66 -6.68
C HIS A 124 0.91 -31.33 -6.24
N LEU A 125 1.41 -31.30 -5.00
CA LEU A 125 2.23 -30.19 -4.50
C LEU A 125 3.52 -30.05 -5.31
N ASP A 126 4.00 -28.82 -5.41
CA ASP A 126 5.34 -28.57 -5.93
C ASP A 126 6.39 -29.22 -5.01
N LYS A 127 7.48 -29.71 -5.57
CA LYS A 127 8.52 -30.44 -4.82
C LYS A 127 9.10 -29.65 -3.66
N GLU A 128 9.28 -28.33 -3.84
CA GLU A 128 9.81 -27.46 -2.77
C GLU A 128 8.83 -27.38 -1.61
N VAL A 129 7.55 -27.21 -1.88
CA VAL A 129 6.48 -27.17 -0.87
C VAL A 129 6.35 -28.53 -0.20
N ALA A 130 6.37 -29.63 -0.97
CA ALA A 130 6.26 -30.97 -0.41
C ALA A 130 7.41 -31.29 0.53
N SER A 131 8.66 -30.92 0.19
CA SER A 131 9.81 -31.12 1.06
C SER A 131 9.67 -30.36 2.38
N GLN A 132 9.32 -29.08 2.34
CA GLN A 132 9.22 -28.29 3.58
C GLN A 132 8.01 -28.69 4.44
N VAL A 133 6.85 -28.93 3.82
CA VAL A 133 5.62 -29.12 4.58
C VAL A 133 5.38 -30.58 4.95
N ILE A 134 5.70 -31.54 4.05
CA ILE A 134 5.48 -32.96 4.32
C ILE A 134 6.70 -33.62 4.98
N GLU A 135 7.93 -33.39 4.45
CA GLU A 135 9.13 -34.04 4.96
C GLU A 135 9.63 -33.37 6.25
N ASP A 136 9.78 -32.03 6.23
CA ASP A 136 10.25 -31.27 7.41
C ASP A 136 9.11 -31.00 8.42
N GLY A 137 7.86 -31.03 7.97
CA GLY A 137 6.68 -30.77 8.79
C GLY A 137 6.53 -29.32 9.24
N GLU A 138 7.11 -28.37 8.51
CA GLU A 138 7.06 -26.94 8.80
C GLU A 138 5.96 -26.25 7.99
N GLU A 139 5.42 -25.18 8.52
CA GLU A 139 4.50 -24.33 7.77
C GLU A 139 5.28 -23.52 6.71
N TYR A 140 4.66 -23.28 5.57
CA TYR A 140 5.32 -22.60 4.47
C TYR A 140 4.47 -21.50 3.86
N PHE A 141 5.03 -20.29 3.76
CA PHE A 141 4.44 -19.16 3.04
C PHE A 141 5.20 -18.87 1.75
N SER A 142 4.48 -18.75 0.64
CA SER A 142 5.05 -18.36 -0.65
C SER A 142 4.26 -17.20 -1.26
N GLN A 143 5.00 -16.20 -1.76
CA GLN A 143 4.43 -15.06 -2.50
C GLN A 143 4.27 -15.34 -3.99
N ASN A 144 4.67 -16.51 -4.47
CA ASN A 144 4.75 -16.81 -5.89
C ASN A 144 4.35 -18.25 -6.22
N VAL A 145 3.21 -18.69 -5.72
CA VAL A 145 2.62 -19.98 -6.07
C VAL A 145 1.99 -19.87 -7.46
N ASP A 146 2.42 -20.70 -8.41
CA ASP A 146 1.79 -20.78 -9.72
C ASP A 146 0.63 -21.78 -9.70
N VAL A 147 -0.57 -21.29 -9.99
CA VAL A 147 -1.75 -22.13 -10.18
C VAL A 147 -2.27 -21.90 -11.59
N MET A 148 -1.95 -22.78 -12.53
CA MET A 148 -2.37 -22.72 -13.94
C MET A 148 -2.04 -21.40 -14.64
N GLY A 149 -0.88 -20.81 -14.33
CA GLY A 149 -0.41 -19.53 -14.88
C GLY A 149 -0.95 -18.29 -14.16
N VAL A 150 -1.69 -18.47 -13.08
CA VAL A 150 -2.10 -17.39 -12.16
C VAL A 150 -1.21 -17.45 -10.90
N ARG A 151 -0.61 -16.32 -10.54
CA ARG A 151 0.20 -16.22 -9.32
C ARG A 151 -0.67 -16.01 -8.10
N TYR A 152 -0.34 -16.73 -7.03
CA TYR A 152 -0.98 -16.65 -5.72
C TYR A 152 0.03 -16.37 -4.63
N PHE A 153 -0.42 -15.67 -3.60
CA PHE A 153 0.14 -15.77 -2.26
C PHE A 153 -0.49 -17.01 -1.62
N GLY A 154 0.33 -17.91 -1.10
CA GLY A 154 -0.16 -19.18 -0.56
C GLY A 154 0.48 -19.51 0.77
N TYR A 155 -0.32 -20.02 1.68
CA TYR A 155 0.10 -20.52 2.99
C TYR A 155 -0.26 -21.98 3.10
N TYR A 156 0.69 -22.79 3.55
CA TYR A 156 0.58 -24.24 3.67
C TYR A 156 0.80 -24.64 5.13
N VAL A 157 -0.13 -25.44 5.67
CA VAL A 157 -0.09 -25.94 7.04
C VAL A 157 -0.12 -27.46 6.99
N PRO A 158 0.85 -28.16 7.63
CA PRO A 158 0.82 -29.63 7.68
C PRO A 158 -0.36 -30.11 8.51
N ILE A 159 -1.09 -31.10 7.99
CA ILE A 159 -2.13 -31.82 8.71
C ILE A 159 -1.48 -33.04 9.34
N ARG A 160 -1.59 -33.17 10.67
CA ARG A 160 -0.97 -34.25 11.44
C ARG A 160 -2.03 -35.20 11.97
N ASN A 161 -1.63 -36.49 12.04
CA ASN A 161 -2.39 -37.51 12.70
C ASN A 161 -2.11 -37.55 14.22
N ASP A 162 -2.75 -38.48 14.93
CA ASP A 162 -2.56 -38.64 16.38
C ASP A 162 -1.13 -39.08 16.75
N GLU A 163 -0.40 -39.74 15.84
CA GLU A 163 1.01 -40.08 15.97
C GLU A 163 1.96 -38.94 15.63
N ASN A 164 1.45 -37.74 15.35
CA ASN A 164 2.21 -36.55 14.94
C ASN A 164 2.90 -36.66 13.56
N GLU A 165 2.50 -37.59 12.72
CA GLU A 165 2.97 -37.72 11.35
C GLU A 165 2.17 -36.82 10.44
N VAL A 166 2.81 -36.24 9.39
CA VAL A 166 2.11 -35.41 8.40
C VAL A 166 1.36 -36.31 7.42
N VAL A 167 0.03 -36.25 7.44
CA VAL A 167 -0.85 -37.04 6.57
C VAL A 167 -1.44 -36.24 5.43
N GLY A 168 -1.22 -34.93 5.42
CA GLY A 168 -1.73 -34.05 4.37
C GLY A 168 -1.33 -32.60 4.59
N VAL A 169 -1.88 -31.71 3.78
CA VAL A 169 -1.60 -30.28 3.82
C VAL A 169 -2.87 -29.47 3.64
N SER A 170 -3.09 -28.50 4.50
CA SER A 170 -4.10 -27.46 4.34
C SER A 170 -3.46 -26.26 3.63
N PHE A 171 -4.09 -25.77 2.59
CA PHE A 171 -3.64 -24.61 1.82
C PHE A 171 -4.73 -23.53 1.82
N ALA A 172 -4.29 -22.30 2.04
CA ALA A 172 -5.07 -21.11 1.75
C ALA A 172 -4.29 -20.18 0.81
N GLY A 173 -4.97 -19.60 -0.17
CA GLY A 173 -4.29 -18.75 -1.15
C GLY A 173 -5.16 -17.61 -1.67
N GLU A 174 -4.52 -16.48 -1.96
CA GLU A 174 -5.16 -15.33 -2.59
C GLU A 174 -4.41 -14.95 -3.88
N SER A 175 -5.16 -14.64 -4.94
CA SER A 175 -4.53 -14.31 -6.22
C SER A 175 -3.73 -13.00 -6.13
N ALA A 176 -2.53 -13.00 -6.70
CA ALA A 176 -1.68 -11.81 -6.74
C ALA A 176 -2.35 -10.63 -7.50
N GLU A 177 -3.29 -10.91 -8.38
CA GLU A 177 -4.06 -9.88 -9.09
C GLU A 177 -5.03 -9.14 -8.14
N SER A 178 -5.73 -9.87 -7.26
CA SER A 178 -6.61 -9.30 -6.23
C SER A 178 -5.81 -8.40 -5.30
N VAL A 179 -4.71 -8.91 -4.76
CA VAL A 179 -3.80 -8.21 -3.86
C VAL A 179 -3.22 -6.95 -4.52
N ASN A 180 -2.69 -7.07 -5.74
CA ASN A 180 -2.11 -5.94 -6.46
C ASN A 180 -3.15 -4.85 -6.78
N THR A 181 -4.40 -5.24 -7.04
CA THR A 181 -5.48 -4.28 -7.28
C THR A 181 -5.75 -3.46 -6.03
N SER A 182 -5.84 -4.09 -4.86
CA SER A 182 -6.01 -3.42 -3.58
C SER A 182 -4.84 -2.48 -3.26
N MET A 183 -3.60 -2.92 -3.49
CA MET A 183 -2.39 -2.10 -3.34
C MET A 183 -2.39 -0.86 -4.25
N ARG A 184 -2.81 -1.01 -5.51
CA ARG A 184 -2.87 0.10 -6.47
C ARG A 184 -3.85 1.19 -6.04
N PHE A 185 -5.01 0.82 -5.49
CA PHE A 185 -5.96 1.80 -4.95
C PHE A 185 -5.36 2.65 -3.83
N MET A 186 -4.68 2.02 -2.88
CA MET A 186 -4.03 2.73 -1.77
C MET A 186 -2.91 3.66 -2.26
N THR A 187 -2.10 3.19 -3.20
CA THR A 187 -0.99 3.96 -3.78
C THR A 187 -1.48 5.16 -4.59
N GLN A 188 -2.52 4.98 -5.41
CA GLN A 188 -3.08 6.07 -6.22
C GLN A 188 -3.63 7.20 -5.35
N GLY A 189 -4.30 6.87 -4.24
CA GLY A 189 -4.77 7.84 -3.26
C GLY A 189 -3.64 8.74 -2.73
N ASN A 190 -2.53 8.14 -2.31
CA ASN A 190 -1.36 8.87 -1.81
C ASN A 190 -0.75 9.81 -2.85
N VAL A 191 -0.62 9.38 -4.11
CA VAL A 191 -0.09 10.20 -5.20
C VAL A 191 -0.98 11.42 -5.46
N ILE A 192 -2.29 11.22 -5.50
CA ILE A 192 -3.27 12.32 -5.71
C ILE A 192 -3.17 13.34 -4.58
N ILE A 193 -3.11 12.90 -3.32
CA ILE A 193 -2.97 13.78 -2.16
C ILE A 193 -1.66 14.57 -2.23
N CYS A 194 -0.53 13.93 -2.56
CA CYS A 194 0.76 14.60 -2.74
C CYS A 194 0.70 15.68 -3.82
N LEU A 195 0.13 15.38 -4.97
CA LEU A 195 -0.03 16.35 -6.06
C LEU A 195 -0.89 17.54 -5.62
N PHE A 196 -2.00 17.29 -4.92
CA PHE A 196 -2.85 18.34 -4.40
C PHE A 196 -2.11 19.26 -3.42
N ILE A 197 -1.32 18.70 -2.49
CA ILE A 197 -0.50 19.47 -1.54
C ILE A 197 0.53 20.33 -2.27
N ILE A 198 1.21 19.79 -3.28
CA ILE A 198 2.20 20.54 -4.07
C ILE A 198 1.56 21.72 -4.82
N ILE A 199 0.40 21.50 -5.44
CA ILE A 199 -0.35 22.55 -6.13
C ILE A 199 -0.80 23.64 -5.15
N LEU A 200 -1.36 23.23 -4.00
CA LEU A 200 -1.81 24.17 -2.96
C LEU A 200 -0.65 24.99 -2.39
N ALA A 201 0.47 24.33 -2.09
CA ALA A 201 1.68 25.00 -1.62
C ALA A 201 2.22 25.99 -2.65
N GLY A 202 2.26 25.61 -3.92
CA GLY A 202 2.64 26.50 -5.02
C GLY A 202 1.72 27.72 -5.16
N PHE A 203 0.41 27.52 -4.98
CA PHE A 203 -0.57 28.61 -5.01
C PHE A 203 -0.37 29.60 -3.85
N ILE A 204 -0.24 29.10 -2.61
CA ILE A 204 0.01 29.92 -1.43
C ILE A 204 1.34 30.67 -1.56
N CYS A 205 2.38 29.97 -2.02
CA CYS A 205 3.69 30.56 -2.24
C CYS A 205 3.66 31.69 -3.30
N ASN A 206 2.91 31.49 -4.38
CA ASN A 206 2.73 32.53 -5.41
C ASN A 206 2.05 33.79 -4.85
N LEU A 207 0.98 33.63 -4.07
CA LEU A 207 0.30 34.77 -3.42
C LEU A 207 1.23 35.53 -2.47
N SER A 208 2.01 34.81 -1.67
CA SER A 208 2.96 35.40 -0.71
C SER A 208 4.10 36.09 -1.44
N ALA A 209 4.66 35.49 -2.48
CA ALA A 209 5.71 36.07 -3.30
C ALA A 209 5.28 37.36 -4.00
N GLN A 210 4.04 37.43 -4.50
CA GLN A 210 3.52 38.65 -5.11
C GLN A 210 3.47 39.80 -4.11
N LYS A 211 2.92 39.58 -2.92
CA LYS A 211 2.86 40.59 -1.84
C LYS A 211 4.24 41.07 -1.43
N MET A 212 5.21 40.16 -1.30
CA MET A 212 6.59 40.49 -0.94
C MET A 212 7.29 41.33 -2.02
N VAL A 213 7.15 40.95 -3.28
CA VAL A 213 7.74 41.70 -4.40
C VAL A 213 7.12 43.10 -4.55
N GLU A 214 5.83 43.24 -4.28
CA GLU A 214 5.15 44.55 -4.28
C GLU A 214 5.69 45.49 -3.22
N ALA A 215 5.91 44.98 -1.98
CA ALA A 215 6.50 45.74 -0.89
C ALA A 215 7.94 46.19 -1.20
N ILE A 216 8.79 45.27 -1.68
CA ILE A 216 10.17 45.57 -2.07
C ILE A 216 10.20 46.66 -3.18
N GLN A 217 9.31 46.60 -4.15
CA GLN A 217 9.24 47.61 -5.21
C GLN A 217 8.73 48.95 -4.69
N ALA A 218 7.83 48.98 -3.69
CA ALA A 218 7.38 50.21 -3.07
C ALA A 218 8.53 50.89 -2.31
N ILE A 219 9.29 50.14 -1.51
CA ILE A 219 10.49 50.63 -0.80
C ILE A 219 11.52 51.18 -1.82
N LYS A 220 11.81 50.39 -2.86
CA LYS A 220 12.76 50.83 -3.88
C LYS A 220 12.35 52.13 -4.56
N ARG A 221 11.05 52.34 -4.86
CA ARG A 221 10.55 53.58 -5.45
C ARG A 221 10.68 54.74 -4.48
N PHE A 222 10.37 54.55 -3.21
CA PHE A 222 10.52 55.54 -2.17
C PHE A 222 12.00 56.00 -2.03
N LEU A 223 12.92 55.04 -1.84
CA LEU A 223 14.36 55.34 -1.76
C LEU A 223 14.90 56.06 -3.02
N GLY A 224 14.38 55.69 -4.22
CA GLY A 224 14.75 56.38 -5.45
C GLY A 224 14.33 57.85 -5.48
N ARG A 225 13.18 58.21 -4.89
CA ARG A 225 12.73 59.61 -4.79
C ARG A 225 13.51 60.41 -3.75
N VAL A 226 13.74 59.82 -2.61
CA VAL A 226 14.57 60.41 -1.55
C VAL A 226 15.99 60.72 -2.08
N SER A 227 16.58 59.85 -2.87
CA SER A 227 17.91 60.07 -3.48
C SER A 227 17.93 61.20 -4.52
N HIS A 228 16.76 61.59 -5.08
CA HIS A 228 16.61 62.73 -5.97
C HIS A 228 16.17 64.01 -5.25
N GLY A 229 16.14 64.01 -3.89
CA GLY A 229 15.86 65.24 -3.12
C GLY A 229 14.37 65.51 -2.89
N GLU A 230 13.47 64.55 -3.20
CA GLU A 230 12.04 64.68 -2.98
C GLU A 230 11.64 64.15 -1.60
N PHE A 231 11.74 64.97 -0.54
CA PHE A 231 11.49 64.56 0.87
C PHE A 231 10.00 64.65 1.31
N HIS A 232 9.09 65.10 0.45
CA HIS A 232 7.68 65.33 0.80
C HIS A 232 6.73 64.19 0.40
N HIS A 233 7.20 62.97 0.32
CA HIS A 233 6.35 61.83 -0.01
C HIS A 233 6.27 60.83 1.13
N GLU A 234 5.06 60.59 1.62
CA GLU A 234 4.79 59.55 2.63
C GLU A 234 4.93 58.16 2.01
N MET A 235 5.41 57.22 2.81
CA MET A 235 5.50 55.83 2.40
C MET A 235 4.09 55.24 2.21
N PRO A 236 3.84 54.42 1.22
CA PRO A 236 2.52 53.83 0.99
C PRO A 236 2.00 53.07 2.19
N GLU A 237 0.76 53.32 2.64
CA GLU A 237 0.11 52.69 3.81
C GLU A 237 0.14 51.15 3.80
N ASN A 238 0.17 50.54 2.63
CA ASN A 238 0.25 49.08 2.47
C ASN A 238 1.62 48.49 2.87
N VAL A 239 2.65 49.30 3.04
CA VAL A 239 3.97 48.91 3.58
C VAL A 239 4.01 49.17 5.08
N LEU A 240 3.49 50.30 5.57
CA LEU A 240 3.47 50.69 6.98
C LEU A 240 2.55 49.79 7.83
N LYS A 241 1.44 49.28 7.27
CA LYS A 241 0.50 48.39 7.99
C LYS A 241 0.95 46.92 8.06
N ARG A 242 2.14 46.60 7.56
CA ARG A 242 2.71 45.25 7.69
C ARG A 242 3.32 45.08 9.08
N GLY A 243 3.13 43.92 9.70
CA GLY A 243 3.75 43.59 10.99
C GLY A 243 5.05 42.81 10.84
N ASP A 244 5.77 42.97 9.72
CA ASP A 244 7.03 42.25 9.43
C ASP A 244 8.23 43.21 9.37
N GLU A 245 9.45 42.66 9.24
CA GLU A 245 10.70 43.42 9.25
C GLU A 245 10.77 44.50 8.16
N LEU A 246 9.97 44.40 7.12
CA LEU A 246 9.85 45.41 6.05
C LEU A 246 9.12 46.69 6.49
N ALA A 247 8.25 46.59 7.52
CA ALA A 247 7.61 47.74 8.15
C ALA A 247 8.55 48.45 9.13
N CYS A 248 9.32 47.68 9.88
CA CYS A 248 10.25 48.22 10.91
C CYS A 248 11.37 49.11 10.31
N GLY A 249 11.80 48.82 9.08
CA GLY A 249 12.77 49.68 8.35
C GLY A 249 12.16 51.00 7.87
N ALA A 250 10.82 51.14 7.89
CA ALA A 250 10.13 52.35 7.45
C ALA A 250 9.88 53.36 8.57
N ASP A 251 9.84 52.87 9.84
CA ASP A 251 9.62 53.71 11.04
C ASP A 251 10.89 54.37 11.59
N SER A 252 12.07 53.94 11.16
CA SER A 252 13.34 54.43 11.70
C SER A 252 13.75 55.83 11.20
N ASP A 253 13.01 56.42 10.24
CA ASP A 253 13.28 57.76 9.72
C ASP A 253 12.43 58.87 10.38
N GLY A 254 11.78 58.60 11.49
CA GLY A 254 11.19 59.56 12.37
C GLY A 254 12.24 60.18 13.30
N LEU A 255 13.22 60.91 12.79
CA LEU A 255 14.04 61.82 13.56
C LEU A 255 13.36 63.18 13.67
N PRO A 256 13.46 63.84 14.87
CA PRO A 256 12.73 65.03 15.25
C PRO A 256 13.09 66.28 14.44
#